data_d2d0c388697aad961aae8376ab336bd8
#
_entry.id   d2d0c388697aad961aae8376ab336bd8
#
_cell.length_a   1.000
_cell.length_b   1.000
_cell.length_c   1.000
_cell.angle_alpha   90.00
_cell.angle_beta   90.00
_cell.angle_gamma   90.00
#
_symmetry.space_group_name_H-M   'P 1'
#
loop_
_entity.id
_entity.type
_entity.pdbx_description
1 polymer ?
#
loop_
_entity_poly.entity_id
_entity_poly.type
_entity_poly.pdbx_seq_one_letter_code
_entity_poly.pdbx_strand_id
1 'polypeptide(L)'
;SLHLSRNQYDNSSLGDNDFENAGIISSALRFDPSVPVRDENGDYSIFPDMAQYPNPISLLEVTDKTTSDRVLVNGYLQAEPIKGLTLKANLGVDRRYDKNKSYVPNTTVAGAAKGGIANILQRDNIDYLMELTANYTKDFGNHSLTALVGYSYQQFNQESVYAGNEDFSTDGFLYNNLQAGAGTKPYVNSSARKSALGSYFARANYSYLGKYLLTVTVRADGESNFHPDYRWGYFPSVSAGWRFSDEEFMKPLSSILSNGKLRASYGQTGNSNIGNYMTDSYGVVSGWVFGNDGYMGTAITKRGNKKLTWETTSEFNIGLDLGFFDNRISLSMEYYNRIISDLLVSNKSLPAYNEINTIAANIGKTQGRGFELTLSTVNIMNKDWTWSTDFTFYTFKDNWYERDPNWKPAAYESKKDPIRSYYSYVSDGLLQVGEKAPAWQPTLVPGQIKLKNLYDTGTSPNVLDQYDKVNLGSQDPKCTLGLNNTLRYKNLDFNIYFYGEIGRLRGASYYDAWIVGLGNSLTNVSQQSLHSYTNANQNTTVPNLIESAYDFGDYYHKKINYLRCRNITLGYTIPVSKSIANSVRISANVSNPFVFTNWNGVDPETDTGNFS
;
A
#
# COMPACT_ATOMS: atom_id res chain seq x y z
N SER A 1 21.50 6.27 22.54
CA SER A 1 20.16 6.86 22.56
C SER A 1 19.19 5.89 23.23
N LEU A 2 18.20 6.43 23.92
CA LEU A 2 17.06 5.71 24.49
C LEU A 2 15.80 6.38 23.99
N HIS A 3 14.89 5.61 23.42
CA HIS A 3 13.58 6.07 23.03
C HIS A 3 12.52 5.18 23.68
N LEU A 4 11.61 5.81 24.42
CA LEU A 4 10.48 5.15 25.07
C LEU A 4 9.21 5.76 24.50
N SER A 5 8.28 4.92 24.10
CA SER A 5 6.97 5.39 23.66
C SER A 5 5.87 4.44 24.11
N ARG A 6 4.72 5.02 24.48
CA ARG A 6 3.46 4.32 24.66
C ARG A 6 2.42 4.95 23.75
N ASN A 7 1.85 4.14 22.87
CA ASN A 7 0.75 4.54 22.01
C ASN A 7 -0.50 3.76 22.42
N GLN A 8 -1.62 4.46 22.47
CA GLN A 8 -2.93 3.85 22.69
C GLN A 8 -3.85 4.30 21.57
N TYR A 9 -4.50 3.35 20.92
CA TYR A 9 -5.50 3.63 19.90
C TYR A 9 -6.74 2.80 20.17
N ASP A 10 -7.86 3.41 19.86
CA ASP A 10 -9.13 2.74 19.77
C ASP A 10 -9.36 2.41 18.30
N ASN A 11 -9.35 1.12 17.98
CA ASN A 11 -9.56 0.64 16.61
C ASN A 11 -11.07 0.42 16.39
N SER A 12 -11.93 1.33 16.86
CA SER A 12 -13.36 1.19 16.74
C SER A 12 -13.72 0.77 15.31
N SER A 13 -14.08 -0.45 15.19
CA SER A 13 -14.34 -1.33 14.07
C SER A 13 -14.52 -0.63 12.71
N LEU A 14 -13.41 -0.42 12.04
CA LEU A 14 -13.36 -0.27 10.60
C LEU A 14 -13.35 -1.69 10.04
N GLY A 15 -14.50 -2.33 9.95
CA GLY A 15 -14.62 -3.65 9.34
C GLY A 15 -14.35 -3.53 7.84
N ASP A 16 -13.51 -4.40 7.32
CA ASP A 16 -13.12 -4.45 5.89
C ASP A 16 -14.15 -5.21 5.02
N ASN A 17 -15.25 -5.66 5.58
CA ASN A 17 -16.22 -6.49 4.86
C ASN A 17 -17.42 -5.68 4.37
N ASP A 18 -17.76 -5.88 3.11
CA ASP A 18 -18.85 -5.20 2.42
C ASP A 18 -20.27 -5.61 2.88
N PHE A 19 -20.40 -6.65 3.71
CA PHE A 19 -21.66 -7.23 4.12
C PHE A 19 -21.85 -7.23 5.65
N GLU A 20 -21.81 -8.38 6.28
CA GLU A 20 -22.23 -8.61 7.68
C GLU A 20 -21.38 -7.87 8.73
N ASN A 21 -20.15 -7.47 8.37
CA ASN A 21 -19.22 -6.75 9.25
C ASN A 21 -18.79 -5.42 8.63
N ALA A 22 -19.69 -4.77 7.90
CA ALA A 22 -19.44 -3.43 7.39
C ALA A 22 -19.06 -2.49 8.54
N GLY A 23 -18.01 -1.68 8.34
CA GLY A 23 -17.63 -0.67 9.31
C GLY A 23 -18.71 0.38 9.51
N ILE A 24 -18.58 1.21 10.54
CA ILE A 24 -19.57 2.22 10.95
C ILE A 24 -20.01 3.11 9.78
N ILE A 25 -19.06 3.58 8.96
CA ILE A 25 -19.35 4.47 7.82
C ILE A 25 -20.15 3.73 6.74
N SER A 26 -19.74 2.52 6.38
CA SER A 26 -20.45 1.70 5.39
C SER A 26 -21.87 1.37 5.85
N SER A 27 -22.02 1.00 7.12
CA SER A 27 -23.32 0.74 7.72
C SER A 27 -24.20 2.00 7.73
N ALA A 28 -23.65 3.16 8.10
CA ALA A 28 -24.39 4.43 8.11
C ALA A 28 -24.86 4.86 6.71
N LEU A 29 -24.09 4.55 5.66
CA LEU A 29 -24.46 4.85 4.29
C LEU A 29 -25.58 3.93 3.75
N ARG A 30 -25.64 2.69 4.24
CA ARG A 30 -26.53 1.65 3.72
C ARG A 30 -27.79 1.44 4.57
N PHE A 31 -27.74 1.74 5.87
CA PHE A 31 -28.87 1.55 6.77
C PHE A 31 -30.04 2.45 6.35
N ASP A 32 -31.26 1.91 6.35
CA ASP A 32 -32.44 2.65 5.96
C ASP A 32 -32.73 3.79 6.96
N PRO A 33 -32.73 5.04 6.53
CA PRO A 33 -32.96 6.19 7.41
C PRO A 33 -34.39 6.28 7.95
N SER A 34 -35.34 5.50 7.42
CA SER A 34 -36.72 5.42 7.94
C SER A 34 -36.85 4.48 9.13
N VAL A 35 -35.85 3.60 9.35
CA VAL A 35 -35.83 2.69 10.50
C VAL A 35 -35.34 3.44 11.74
N PRO A 36 -36.10 3.47 12.86
CA PRO A 36 -35.66 4.14 14.08
C PRO A 36 -34.40 3.49 14.63
N VAL A 37 -33.55 4.27 15.33
CA VAL A 37 -32.31 3.76 15.94
C VAL A 37 -32.59 2.64 16.95
N ARG A 38 -33.70 2.76 17.69
CA ARG A 38 -34.13 1.76 18.67
C ARG A 38 -35.60 1.38 18.43
N ASP A 39 -35.92 0.14 18.68
CA ASP A 39 -37.27 -0.40 18.63
C ASP A 39 -38.11 -0.01 19.85
N GLU A 40 -39.36 -0.50 19.93
CA GLU A 40 -40.27 -0.23 21.03
C GLU A 40 -39.81 -0.81 22.37
N ASN A 41 -38.91 -1.81 22.36
CA ASN A 41 -38.33 -2.42 23.55
C ASN A 41 -37.07 -1.67 24.03
N GLY A 42 -36.58 -0.72 23.25
CA GLY A 42 -35.38 0.02 23.53
C GLY A 42 -34.09 -0.64 22.99
N ASP A 43 -34.20 -1.76 22.28
CA ASP A 43 -33.10 -2.43 21.62
C ASP A 43 -32.73 -1.74 20.29
N TYR A 44 -31.50 -1.92 19.82
CA TYR A 44 -31.13 -1.38 18.51
C TYR A 44 -31.93 -2.05 17.40
N SER A 45 -32.59 -1.24 16.58
CA SER A 45 -33.39 -1.76 15.48
C SER A 45 -32.54 -2.59 14.53
N ILE A 46 -33.07 -3.75 14.15
CA ILE A 46 -32.49 -4.64 13.13
C ILE A 46 -33.20 -4.30 11.81
N PHE A 47 -32.46 -4.33 10.72
CA PHE A 47 -33.03 -4.13 9.40
C PHE A 47 -33.97 -5.32 9.06
N PRO A 48 -35.28 -5.11 8.87
CA PRO A 48 -36.24 -6.23 8.87
C PRO A 48 -35.96 -7.32 7.83
N ASP A 49 -35.58 -6.92 6.64
CA ASP A 49 -35.37 -7.83 5.50
C ASP A 49 -33.90 -8.17 5.24
N MET A 50 -32.98 -7.54 5.98
CA MET A 50 -31.53 -7.71 5.84
C MET A 50 -30.83 -7.67 7.21
N ALA A 51 -31.18 -8.61 8.07
CA ALA A 51 -30.68 -8.68 9.45
C ALA A 51 -29.13 -8.75 9.56
N GLN A 52 -28.44 -9.05 8.47
CA GLN A 52 -26.97 -9.03 8.41
C GLN A 52 -26.37 -7.62 8.37
N TYR A 53 -27.16 -6.57 8.08
CA TYR A 53 -26.66 -5.19 8.12
C TYR A 53 -26.74 -4.62 9.52
N PRO A 54 -25.61 -4.31 10.16
CA PRO A 54 -25.63 -3.80 11.52
C PRO A 54 -26.18 -2.37 11.58
N ASN A 55 -26.90 -2.08 12.64
CA ASN A 55 -27.26 -0.70 12.99
C ASN A 55 -25.97 0.09 13.26
N PRO A 56 -25.68 1.20 12.54
CA PRO A 56 -24.41 1.92 12.66
C PRO A 56 -24.16 2.47 14.08
N ILE A 57 -25.23 2.77 14.83
CA ILE A 57 -25.09 3.27 16.20
C ILE A 57 -24.72 2.12 17.16
N SER A 58 -25.20 0.89 16.92
CA SER A 58 -24.81 -0.26 17.73
C SER A 58 -23.32 -0.57 17.61
N LEU A 59 -22.72 -0.31 16.45
CA LEU A 59 -21.29 -0.52 16.22
C LEU A 59 -20.39 0.42 17.05
N LEU A 60 -20.93 1.55 17.54
CA LEU A 60 -20.18 2.45 18.43
C LEU A 60 -19.95 1.84 19.82
N GLU A 61 -20.69 0.78 20.18
CA GLU A 61 -20.50 0.07 21.45
C GLU A 61 -19.38 -0.98 21.38
N VAL A 62 -18.91 -1.32 20.17
CA VAL A 62 -17.77 -2.22 19.99
C VAL A 62 -16.53 -1.58 20.59
N THR A 63 -15.85 -2.32 21.43
CA THR A 63 -14.58 -1.88 22.02
C THR A 63 -13.42 -2.63 21.38
N ASP A 64 -12.44 -1.93 20.82
CA ASP A 64 -11.20 -2.50 20.31
C ASP A 64 -10.03 -1.57 20.65
N LYS A 65 -9.30 -1.89 21.71
CA LYS A 65 -8.23 -1.05 22.24
C LYS A 65 -6.89 -1.73 22.11
N THR A 66 -5.95 -1.05 21.45
CA THR A 66 -4.55 -1.48 21.38
C THR A 66 -3.66 -0.56 22.19
N THR A 67 -2.83 -1.14 23.04
CA THR A 67 -1.71 -0.46 23.70
C THR A 67 -0.41 -1.02 23.14
N SER A 68 0.46 -0.14 22.66
CA SER A 68 1.76 -0.47 22.10
C SER A 68 2.85 0.22 22.92
N ASP A 69 3.66 -0.55 23.64
CA ASP A 69 4.81 -0.09 24.39
C ASP A 69 6.09 -0.42 23.61
N ARG A 70 6.94 0.57 23.35
CA ARG A 70 8.20 0.38 22.62
C ARG A 70 9.37 0.94 23.42
N VAL A 71 10.43 0.14 23.51
CA VAL A 71 11.71 0.49 24.09
C VAL A 71 12.79 0.28 23.04
N LEU A 72 13.36 1.37 22.54
CA LEU A 72 14.49 1.32 21.61
C LEU A 72 15.73 1.85 22.33
N VAL A 73 16.73 0.99 22.47
CA VAL A 73 18.05 1.32 23.02
C VAL A 73 19.08 1.15 21.92
N ASN A 74 19.89 2.17 21.70
CA ASN A 74 20.99 2.11 20.74
C ASN A 74 22.23 2.76 21.35
N GLY A 75 23.35 2.04 21.35
CA GLY A 75 24.65 2.48 21.82
C GLY A 75 25.72 2.20 20.78
N TYR A 76 26.73 3.06 20.71
CA TYR A 76 27.88 2.81 19.87
C TYR A 76 29.18 3.18 20.57
N LEU A 77 30.24 2.48 20.18
CA LEU A 77 31.63 2.81 20.49
C LEU A 77 32.32 3.18 19.19
N GLN A 78 33.08 4.27 19.21
CA GLN A 78 33.84 4.74 18.05
C GLN A 78 35.26 5.09 18.48
N ALA A 79 36.21 4.71 17.63
CA ALA A 79 37.62 5.03 17.82
C ALA A 79 38.25 5.45 16.48
N GLU A 80 39.23 6.35 16.56
CA GLU A 80 40.06 6.74 15.43
C GLU A 80 41.53 6.35 15.77
N PRO A 81 41.95 5.09 15.57
CA PRO A 81 43.27 4.62 15.97
C PRO A 81 44.40 5.26 15.16
N ILE A 82 44.13 5.64 13.92
CA ILE A 82 45.04 6.42 13.08
C ILE A 82 44.23 7.45 12.30
N LYS A 83 44.82 8.57 11.94
CA LYS A 83 44.15 9.67 11.21
C LYS A 83 43.44 9.16 9.98
N GLY A 84 42.14 9.42 9.91
CA GLY A 84 41.27 9.05 8.81
C GLY A 84 40.68 7.64 8.89
N LEU A 85 41.10 6.78 9.85
CA LEU A 85 40.48 5.46 10.07
C LEU A 85 39.52 5.51 11.26
N THR A 86 38.23 5.42 10.99
CA THR A 86 37.20 5.34 12.02
C THR A 86 36.70 3.91 12.15
N LEU A 87 36.84 3.33 13.34
CA LEU A 87 36.24 2.04 13.71
C LEU A 87 34.97 2.34 14.54
N LYS A 88 33.86 1.69 14.20
CA LYS A 88 32.61 1.87 14.93
C LYS A 88 31.93 0.52 15.16
N ALA A 89 31.55 0.28 16.42
CA ALA A 89 30.69 -0.82 16.83
C ALA A 89 29.35 -0.22 17.32
N ASN A 90 28.25 -0.62 16.72
CA ASN A 90 26.90 -0.18 17.04
C ASN A 90 26.07 -1.38 17.52
N LEU A 91 25.38 -1.23 18.65
CA LEU A 91 24.50 -2.24 19.24
C LEU A 91 23.13 -1.64 19.49
N GLY A 92 22.10 -2.33 19.06
CA GLY A 92 20.71 -1.91 19.20
C GLY A 92 19.81 -3.02 19.73
N VAL A 93 18.83 -2.64 20.53
CA VAL A 93 17.71 -3.49 20.95
C VAL A 93 16.44 -2.69 20.78
N ASP A 94 15.49 -3.25 20.03
CA ASP A 94 14.15 -2.70 19.84
C ASP A 94 13.13 -3.71 20.35
N ARG A 95 12.46 -3.41 21.46
CA ARG A 95 11.38 -4.23 21.97
C ARG A 95 10.07 -3.49 21.82
N ARG A 96 9.11 -4.13 21.20
CA ARG A 96 7.74 -3.66 21.06
C ARG A 96 6.77 -4.69 21.61
N TYR A 97 5.99 -4.28 22.60
CA TYR A 97 4.96 -5.09 23.21
C TYR A 97 3.59 -4.50 22.88
N ASP A 98 2.81 -5.23 22.10
CA ASP A 98 1.46 -4.84 21.69
C ASP A 98 0.43 -5.67 22.46
N LYS A 99 -0.57 -5.01 23.04
CA LYS A 99 -1.73 -5.64 23.68
C LYS A 99 -2.99 -5.08 23.09
N ASN A 100 -3.71 -5.91 22.32
CA ASN A 100 -5.03 -5.61 21.80
C ASN A 100 -6.07 -6.30 22.66
N LYS A 101 -7.17 -5.62 22.94
CA LYS A 101 -8.32 -6.11 23.68
C LYS A 101 -9.58 -5.67 22.96
N SER A 102 -10.42 -6.61 22.56
CA SER A 102 -11.67 -6.32 21.85
C SER A 102 -12.88 -7.00 22.51
N TYR A 103 -14.01 -6.32 22.43
CA TYR A 103 -15.30 -6.82 22.83
C TYR A 103 -16.38 -6.38 21.84
N VAL A 104 -17.14 -7.34 21.34
CA VAL A 104 -18.30 -7.12 20.49
C VAL A 104 -19.55 -7.46 21.30
N PRO A 105 -20.36 -6.47 21.70
CA PRO A 105 -21.47 -6.69 22.61
C PRO A 105 -22.69 -7.33 21.94
N ASN A 106 -23.57 -7.90 22.73
CA ASN A 106 -24.85 -8.50 22.31
C ASN A 106 -25.76 -7.51 21.57
N THR A 107 -25.55 -6.23 21.73
CA THR A 107 -26.32 -5.16 21.08
C THR A 107 -25.98 -5.01 19.57
N THR A 108 -24.95 -5.70 19.08
CA THR A 108 -24.59 -5.74 17.66
C THR A 108 -25.07 -7.03 17.00
N VAL A 109 -25.30 -7.02 15.68
CA VAL A 109 -25.70 -8.23 14.94
C VAL A 109 -24.70 -9.38 15.13
N ALA A 110 -23.41 -9.10 15.00
CA ALA A 110 -22.37 -10.11 15.15
C ALA A 110 -22.25 -10.62 16.60
N GLY A 111 -22.38 -9.74 17.57
CA GLY A 111 -22.36 -10.10 18.99
C GLY A 111 -23.60 -10.87 19.42
N ALA A 112 -24.80 -10.47 18.98
CA ALA A 112 -26.06 -11.18 19.27
C ALA A 112 -26.03 -12.63 18.77
N ALA A 113 -25.46 -12.85 17.57
CA ALA A 113 -25.35 -14.20 17.00
C ALA A 113 -24.48 -15.16 17.84
N LYS A 114 -23.62 -14.63 18.72
CA LYS A 114 -22.67 -15.39 19.52
C LYS A 114 -22.74 -15.15 21.04
N GLY A 115 -23.71 -14.39 21.48
CA GLY A 115 -23.85 -14.06 22.91
C GLY A 115 -22.73 -13.13 23.43
N GLY A 116 -22.21 -12.23 22.58
CA GLY A 116 -21.03 -11.41 22.86
C GLY A 116 -19.70 -12.13 22.54
N ILE A 117 -18.69 -11.36 22.14
CA ILE A 117 -17.38 -11.90 21.74
C ILE A 117 -16.28 -11.09 22.43
N ALA A 118 -15.40 -11.75 23.18
CA ALA A 118 -14.26 -11.13 23.84
C ALA A 118 -12.94 -11.73 23.36
N ASN A 119 -11.96 -10.86 23.05
CA ASN A 119 -10.64 -11.30 22.61
C ASN A 119 -9.51 -10.50 23.28
N ILE A 120 -8.38 -11.17 23.50
CA ILE A 120 -7.12 -10.57 23.93
C ILE A 120 -6.00 -11.13 23.05
N LEU A 121 -5.27 -10.25 22.36
CA LEU A 121 -4.05 -10.57 21.63
C LEU A 121 -2.87 -9.86 22.32
N GLN A 122 -1.85 -10.62 22.67
CA GLN A 122 -0.58 -10.10 23.11
C GLN A 122 0.51 -10.49 22.12
N ARG A 123 1.36 -9.54 21.74
CA ARG A 123 2.48 -9.76 20.82
C ARG A 123 3.72 -9.09 21.39
N ASP A 124 4.79 -9.85 21.55
CA ASP A 124 6.11 -9.38 21.97
C ASP A 124 7.08 -9.53 20.80
N ASN A 125 7.64 -8.42 20.34
CA ASN A 125 8.66 -8.38 19.29
C ASN A 125 9.95 -7.88 19.93
N ILE A 126 11.04 -8.61 19.75
CA ILE A 126 12.37 -8.21 20.24
C ILE A 126 13.36 -8.38 19.10
N ASP A 127 13.91 -7.26 18.65
CA ASP A 127 14.86 -7.20 17.56
C ASP A 127 16.23 -6.76 18.07
N TYR A 128 17.27 -7.46 17.64
CA TYR A 128 18.65 -7.15 17.97
C TYR A 128 19.42 -6.70 16.74
N LEU A 129 20.25 -5.69 16.90
CA LEU A 129 21.17 -5.20 15.89
C LEU A 129 22.59 -5.18 16.44
N MET A 130 23.52 -5.73 15.68
CA MET A 130 24.95 -5.52 15.83
C MET A 130 25.54 -5.08 14.49
N GLU A 131 26.31 -4.00 14.49
CA GLU A 131 26.96 -3.50 13.29
C GLU A 131 28.38 -3.08 13.61
N LEU A 132 29.34 -3.58 12.84
CA LEU A 132 30.75 -3.27 12.94
C LEU A 132 31.20 -2.64 11.63
N THR A 133 31.81 -1.47 11.67
CA THR A 133 32.30 -0.77 10.47
C THR A 133 33.70 -0.23 10.67
N ALA A 134 34.48 -0.27 9.59
CA ALA A 134 35.75 0.43 9.47
C ALA A 134 35.68 1.34 8.24
N ASN A 135 35.82 2.63 8.48
CA ASN A 135 35.77 3.67 7.45
C ASN A 135 37.12 4.38 7.38
N TYR A 136 37.74 4.43 6.21
CA TYR A 136 38.98 5.11 5.97
C TYR A 136 38.79 6.22 4.94
N THR A 137 39.13 7.45 5.32
CA THR A 137 39.07 8.63 4.44
C THR A 137 40.45 9.23 4.30
N LYS A 138 40.86 9.48 3.05
CA LYS A 138 42.13 10.09 2.72
C LYS A 138 42.02 11.00 1.51
N ASP A 139 42.52 12.23 1.65
CA ASP A 139 42.73 13.16 0.58
C ASP A 139 44.22 13.17 0.21
N PHE A 140 44.53 13.14 -1.08
CA PHE A 140 45.89 13.14 -1.59
C PHE A 140 45.94 13.93 -2.91
N GLY A 141 46.36 15.20 -2.81
CA GLY A 141 46.35 16.16 -3.93
C GLY A 141 44.91 16.39 -4.41
N ASN A 142 44.67 16.09 -5.68
CA ASN A 142 43.35 16.27 -6.32
C ASN A 142 42.41 15.07 -6.14
N HIS A 143 42.84 14.07 -5.38
CA HIS A 143 42.09 12.82 -5.17
C HIS A 143 41.53 12.77 -3.76
N SER A 144 40.28 12.32 -3.61
CA SER A 144 39.65 11.98 -2.35
C SER A 144 39.13 10.56 -2.42
N LEU A 145 39.46 9.74 -1.43
CA LEU A 145 39.03 8.35 -1.31
C LEU A 145 38.40 8.13 0.06
N THR A 146 37.19 7.60 0.08
CA THR A 146 36.56 7.05 1.27
C THR A 146 36.24 5.59 1.04
N ALA A 147 36.80 4.69 1.86
CA ALA A 147 36.55 3.25 1.82
C ALA A 147 35.90 2.80 3.10
N LEU A 148 34.83 2.03 2.99
CA LEU A 148 34.09 1.44 4.10
C LEU A 148 34.04 -0.07 3.93
N VAL A 149 34.29 -0.80 5.00
CA VAL A 149 33.97 -2.22 5.12
C VAL A 149 33.15 -2.44 6.40
N GLY A 150 32.22 -3.38 6.36
CA GLY A 150 31.38 -3.63 7.52
C GLY A 150 30.76 -5.01 7.55
N TYR A 151 30.31 -5.35 8.75
CA TYR A 151 29.50 -6.52 9.06
C TYR A 151 28.29 -6.07 9.86
N SER A 152 27.12 -6.60 9.53
CA SER A 152 25.87 -6.37 10.26
C SER A 152 25.20 -7.71 10.56
N TYR A 153 24.65 -7.84 11.76
CA TYR A 153 23.81 -8.96 12.16
C TYR A 153 22.53 -8.42 12.79
N GLN A 154 21.40 -8.89 12.28
CA GLN A 154 20.08 -8.58 12.80
C GLN A 154 19.36 -9.87 13.16
N GLN A 155 18.63 -9.87 14.26
CA GLN A 155 17.78 -10.99 14.66
C GLN A 155 16.41 -10.45 15.06
N PHE A 156 15.38 -11.06 14.52
CA PHE A 156 13.98 -10.71 14.73
C PHE A 156 13.30 -11.87 15.47
N ASN A 157 12.71 -11.58 16.63
CA ASN A 157 11.96 -12.55 17.41
C ASN A 157 10.56 -11.99 17.64
N GLN A 158 9.55 -12.80 17.37
CA GLN A 158 8.17 -12.46 17.63
C GLN A 158 7.48 -13.62 18.31
N GLU A 159 6.80 -13.32 19.41
CA GLU A 159 5.91 -14.25 20.10
C GLU A 159 4.53 -13.63 20.23
N SER A 160 3.49 -14.45 20.10
CA SER A 160 2.12 -13.97 20.31
C SER A 160 1.27 -15.02 21.00
N VAL A 161 0.34 -14.52 21.83
CA VAL A 161 -0.71 -15.30 22.47
C VAL A 161 -2.05 -14.61 22.19
N TYR A 162 -2.98 -15.39 21.70
CA TYR A 162 -4.36 -14.98 21.46
C TYR A 162 -5.28 -15.85 22.30
N ALA A 163 -6.18 -15.21 23.03
CA ALA A 163 -7.24 -15.88 23.79
C ALA A 163 -8.56 -15.16 23.58
N GLY A 164 -9.64 -15.89 23.43
CA GLY A 164 -10.98 -15.35 23.29
C GLY A 164 -12.04 -16.32 23.76
N ASN A 165 -13.22 -15.80 23.99
CA ASN A 165 -14.41 -16.59 24.30
C ASN A 165 -15.67 -15.84 23.83
N GLU A 166 -16.78 -16.53 23.80
CA GLU A 166 -18.10 -16.02 23.39
C GLU A 166 -19.17 -16.50 24.35
N ASP A 167 -20.43 -16.07 24.17
CA ASP A 167 -21.59 -16.45 24.96
C ASP A 167 -21.51 -15.98 26.44
N PHE A 168 -21.47 -14.65 26.59
CA PHE A 168 -21.44 -14.00 27.92
C PHE A 168 -22.85 -13.68 28.41
N SER A 169 -23.12 -13.99 29.66
CA SER A 169 -24.40 -13.67 30.32
C SER A 169 -24.58 -12.15 30.56
N THR A 170 -23.53 -11.37 30.43
CA THR A 170 -23.55 -9.91 30.61
C THR A 170 -22.36 -9.26 29.87
N ASP A 171 -22.61 -8.11 29.28
CA ASP A 171 -21.59 -7.28 28.64
C ASP A 171 -20.73 -6.50 29.65
N GLY A 172 -21.07 -6.52 30.94
CA GLY A 172 -20.45 -5.69 31.98
C GLY A 172 -18.93 -5.94 32.20
N PHE A 173 -18.45 -7.13 31.91
CA PHE A 173 -17.02 -7.47 32.05
C PHE A 173 -16.19 -7.11 30.82
N LEU A 174 -16.83 -6.90 29.67
CA LEU A 174 -16.15 -6.73 28.37
C LEU A 174 -15.13 -7.88 28.16
N TYR A 175 -13.90 -7.53 27.81
CA TYR A 175 -12.76 -8.44 27.64
C TYR A 175 -12.02 -8.79 28.95
N ASN A 176 -12.46 -8.31 30.12
CA ASN A 176 -11.68 -8.46 31.36
C ASN A 176 -11.91 -9.79 32.07
N ASN A 177 -12.89 -10.58 31.65
CA ASN A 177 -13.18 -11.90 32.22
C ASN A 177 -13.57 -12.89 31.11
N LEU A 178 -12.58 -13.41 30.37
CA LEU A 178 -12.83 -14.40 29.32
C LEU A 178 -13.46 -15.70 29.85
N GLN A 179 -13.18 -16.05 31.10
CA GLN A 179 -13.72 -17.26 31.75
C GLN A 179 -15.26 -17.21 31.93
N ALA A 180 -15.86 -16.02 31.94
CA ALA A 180 -17.31 -15.86 32.11
C ALA A 180 -18.11 -16.22 30.85
N GLY A 181 -17.46 -16.42 29.70
CA GLY A 181 -18.10 -16.89 28.50
C GLY A 181 -18.44 -18.39 28.59
N ALA A 182 -19.65 -18.77 28.17
CA ALA A 182 -20.13 -20.15 28.15
C ALA A 182 -19.90 -20.86 26.82
N GLY A 183 -19.19 -20.22 25.87
CA GLY A 183 -18.89 -20.78 24.57
C GLY A 183 -18.27 -22.17 24.67
N THR A 184 -18.70 -23.08 23.82
CA THR A 184 -18.32 -24.50 23.87
C THR A 184 -16.86 -24.74 23.57
N LYS A 185 -16.17 -23.79 22.97
CA LYS A 185 -14.74 -23.88 22.60
C LYS A 185 -14.08 -22.50 22.74
N PRO A 186 -13.51 -22.17 23.90
CA PRO A 186 -12.67 -20.99 24.02
C PRO A 186 -11.54 -20.99 22.97
N TYR A 187 -11.28 -19.85 22.39
CA TYR A 187 -10.20 -19.70 21.41
C TYR A 187 -8.87 -19.51 22.14
N VAL A 188 -7.92 -20.40 21.92
CA VAL A 188 -6.56 -20.26 22.44
C VAL A 188 -5.59 -20.56 21.29
N ASN A 189 -4.73 -19.61 20.99
CA ASN A 189 -3.69 -19.79 19.98
C ASN A 189 -2.40 -19.10 20.42
N SER A 190 -1.26 -19.66 20.01
CA SER A 190 0.04 -19.04 20.22
C SER A 190 0.93 -19.25 19.03
N SER A 191 1.85 -18.33 18.78
CA SER A 191 2.84 -18.47 17.73
C SER A 191 4.19 -17.88 18.15
N ALA A 192 5.27 -18.48 17.67
CA ALA A 192 6.61 -17.96 17.79
C ALA A 192 7.30 -17.95 16.43
N ARG A 193 8.01 -16.87 16.12
CA ARG A 193 8.76 -16.71 14.87
C ARG A 193 10.13 -16.16 15.20
N LYS A 194 11.14 -16.66 14.49
CA LYS A 194 12.50 -16.19 14.59
C LYS A 194 13.14 -16.15 13.21
N SER A 195 13.79 -15.05 12.88
CA SER A 195 14.64 -14.94 11.69
C SER A 195 15.89 -14.13 11.98
N ALA A 196 16.89 -14.27 11.14
CA ALA A 196 18.15 -13.54 11.26
C ALA A 196 18.73 -13.22 9.88
N LEU A 197 19.32 -12.03 9.78
CA LEU A 197 20.01 -11.52 8.60
C LEU A 197 21.45 -11.18 8.96
N GLY A 198 22.41 -11.86 8.33
CA GLY A 198 23.83 -11.55 8.42
C GLY A 198 24.35 -10.94 7.14
N SER A 199 25.11 -9.85 7.21
CA SER A 199 25.50 -9.07 6.03
C SER A 199 26.97 -8.67 6.09
N TYR A 200 27.69 -8.84 4.99
CA TYR A 200 29.01 -8.27 4.76
C TYR A 200 28.90 -7.22 3.66
N PHE A 201 29.53 -6.08 3.84
CA PHE A 201 29.48 -5.01 2.83
C PHE A 201 30.78 -4.24 2.75
N ALA A 202 31.06 -3.75 1.54
CA ALA A 202 32.17 -2.86 1.26
C ALA A 202 31.74 -1.77 0.29
N ARG A 203 32.26 -0.55 0.47
CA ARG A 203 32.02 0.61 -0.40
C ARG A 203 33.30 1.40 -0.56
N ALA A 204 33.55 1.86 -1.79
CA ALA A 204 34.58 2.83 -2.09
C ALA A 204 33.96 4.02 -2.83
N ASN A 205 34.16 5.22 -2.31
CA ASN A 205 33.85 6.47 -2.97
C ASN A 205 35.15 7.15 -3.37
N TYR A 206 35.28 7.45 -4.64
CA TYR A 206 36.44 8.13 -5.19
C TYR A 206 36.01 9.41 -5.92
N SER A 207 36.75 10.47 -5.67
CA SER A 207 36.56 11.76 -6.34
C SER A 207 37.89 12.26 -6.86
N TYR A 208 37.91 12.69 -8.12
CA TYR A 208 39.06 13.37 -8.75
C TYR A 208 38.68 14.80 -9.10
N LEU A 209 39.45 15.76 -8.57
CA LEU A 209 39.22 17.21 -8.69
C LEU A 209 37.84 17.68 -8.22
N GLY A 210 37.06 16.85 -7.49
CA GLY A 210 35.67 17.12 -7.18
C GLY A 210 34.69 17.02 -8.37
N LYS A 211 35.25 16.75 -9.60
CA LYS A 211 34.50 16.73 -10.85
C LYS A 211 34.08 15.34 -11.28
N TYR A 212 34.96 14.36 -11.16
CA TYR A 212 34.74 12.97 -11.54
C TYR A 212 34.51 12.14 -10.28
N LEU A 213 33.32 11.58 -10.16
CA LEU A 213 32.88 10.86 -8.98
C LEU A 213 32.61 9.40 -9.33
N LEU A 214 33.12 8.48 -8.53
CA LEU A 214 32.87 7.05 -8.68
C LEU A 214 32.54 6.45 -7.33
N THR A 215 31.46 5.68 -7.27
CA THR A 215 31.11 4.87 -6.10
C THR A 215 30.96 3.41 -6.52
N VAL A 216 31.60 2.51 -5.82
CA VAL A 216 31.43 1.06 -5.96
C VAL A 216 31.01 0.50 -4.62
N THR A 217 29.97 -0.33 -4.62
CA THR A 217 29.48 -1.03 -3.41
C THR A 217 29.27 -2.50 -3.73
N VAL A 218 29.63 -3.37 -2.80
CA VAL A 218 29.30 -4.80 -2.82
C VAL A 218 28.69 -5.14 -1.47
N ARG A 219 27.59 -5.93 -1.50
CA ARG A 219 26.93 -6.43 -0.30
C ARG A 219 26.60 -7.91 -0.48
N ALA A 220 26.86 -8.70 0.53
CA ALA A 220 26.48 -10.10 0.63
C ALA A 220 25.58 -10.26 1.85
N ASP A 221 24.33 -10.71 1.64
CA ASP A 221 23.31 -10.86 2.68
C ASP A 221 22.90 -12.32 2.81
N GLY A 222 22.92 -12.85 4.02
CA GLY A 222 22.51 -14.20 4.35
C GLY A 222 21.25 -14.20 5.23
N GLU A 223 20.12 -14.66 4.68
CA GLU A 223 18.81 -14.69 5.35
C GLU A 223 18.48 -16.09 5.86
N SER A 224 18.13 -16.20 7.14
CA SER A 224 17.83 -17.48 7.78
C SER A 224 16.56 -18.17 7.28
N ASN A 225 15.64 -17.43 6.68
CA ASN A 225 14.40 -17.96 6.11
C ASN A 225 14.63 -18.82 4.85
N PHE A 226 15.82 -18.73 4.24
CA PHE A 226 16.22 -19.57 3.12
C PHE A 226 17.05 -20.77 3.57
N HIS A 227 16.99 -21.86 2.81
CA HIS A 227 17.82 -23.04 3.03
C HIS A 227 19.31 -22.66 2.99
N PRO A 228 20.21 -23.29 3.80
CA PRO A 228 21.64 -22.97 3.84
C PRO A 228 22.33 -22.80 2.50
N ASP A 229 21.96 -23.63 1.50
CA ASP A 229 22.55 -23.60 0.17
C ASP A 229 22.11 -22.41 -0.69
N TYR A 230 21.01 -21.73 -0.33
CA TYR A 230 20.38 -20.66 -1.11
C TYR A 230 20.20 -19.35 -0.35
N ARG A 231 20.71 -19.25 0.87
CA ARG A 231 20.49 -18.10 1.76
C ARG A 231 21.27 -16.85 1.41
N TRP A 232 22.39 -16.98 0.68
CA TRP A 232 23.26 -15.86 0.37
C TRP A 232 22.88 -15.19 -0.95
N GLY A 233 22.56 -13.88 -0.87
CA GLY A 233 22.41 -12.98 -2.01
C GLY A 233 23.60 -12.03 -2.12
N TYR A 234 23.98 -11.69 -3.36
CA TYR A 234 25.09 -10.78 -3.65
C TYR A 234 24.60 -9.60 -4.49
N PHE A 235 24.81 -8.40 -3.98
CA PHE A 235 24.22 -7.17 -4.50
C PHE A 235 25.32 -6.13 -4.79
N PRO A 236 25.94 -6.17 -5.98
CA PRO A 236 26.89 -5.16 -6.41
C PRO A 236 26.16 -3.91 -6.91
N SER A 237 26.83 -2.74 -6.77
CA SER A 237 26.41 -1.51 -7.40
C SER A 237 27.59 -0.63 -7.79
N VAL A 238 27.41 0.13 -8.87
CA VAL A 238 28.37 1.13 -9.33
C VAL A 238 27.63 2.39 -9.75
N SER A 239 28.16 3.55 -9.39
CA SER A 239 27.65 4.83 -9.86
C SER A 239 28.81 5.75 -10.26
N ALA A 240 28.62 6.48 -11.35
CA ALA A 240 29.54 7.50 -11.83
C ALA A 240 28.82 8.85 -11.93
N GLY A 241 29.54 9.92 -11.63
CA GLY A 241 29.06 11.28 -11.74
C GLY A 241 30.13 12.18 -12.37
N TRP A 242 29.69 13.07 -13.25
CA TRP A 242 30.54 14.06 -13.89
C TRP A 242 29.95 15.46 -13.71
N ARG A 243 30.66 16.31 -12.97
CA ARG A 243 30.31 17.73 -12.78
C ARG A 243 30.92 18.52 -13.95
N PHE A 244 30.20 18.50 -15.06
CA PHE A 244 30.67 19.14 -16.28
C PHE A 244 30.65 20.67 -16.19
N SER A 245 29.85 21.26 -15.31
CA SER A 245 29.86 22.70 -15.04
C SER A 245 31.22 23.23 -14.55
N ASP A 246 32.02 22.36 -13.93
CA ASP A 246 33.31 22.73 -13.35
C ASP A 246 34.46 22.61 -14.38
N GLU A 247 34.15 22.20 -15.62
CA GLU A 247 35.14 22.07 -16.70
C GLU A 247 35.47 23.43 -17.30
N GLU A 248 36.71 23.55 -17.82
CA GLU A 248 37.21 24.79 -18.41
C GLU A 248 36.34 25.30 -19.57
N PHE A 249 35.82 24.39 -20.41
CA PHE A 249 34.96 24.76 -21.55
C PHE A 249 33.59 25.30 -21.13
N MET A 250 33.18 25.08 -19.87
CA MET A 250 31.90 25.58 -19.31
C MET A 250 32.04 26.93 -18.61
N LYS A 251 33.28 27.41 -18.35
CA LYS A 251 33.51 28.70 -17.69
C LYS A 251 32.80 29.89 -18.33
N PRO A 252 32.70 30.01 -19.68
CA PRO A 252 31.96 31.11 -20.28
C PRO A 252 30.47 31.11 -19.96
N LEU A 253 29.89 29.97 -19.57
CA LEU A 253 28.48 29.80 -19.22
C LEU A 253 28.23 29.85 -17.70
N SER A 254 29.25 30.01 -16.87
CA SER A 254 29.15 29.94 -15.41
C SER A 254 28.22 30.99 -14.79
N SER A 255 28.01 32.13 -15.45
CA SER A 255 27.02 33.14 -15.01
C SER A 255 25.56 32.71 -15.21
N ILE A 256 25.33 31.75 -16.12
CA ILE A 256 23.99 31.20 -16.40
C ILE A 256 23.84 29.83 -15.78
N LEU A 257 24.78 28.91 -16.07
CA LEU A 257 24.76 27.53 -15.54
C LEU A 257 25.70 27.44 -14.33
N SER A 258 25.12 27.47 -13.14
CA SER A 258 25.85 27.44 -11.88
C SER A 258 26.23 26.02 -11.44
N ASN A 259 25.46 25.03 -11.87
CA ASN A 259 25.70 23.61 -11.61
C ASN A 259 25.24 22.78 -12.79
N GLY A 260 26.08 21.83 -13.21
CA GLY A 260 25.75 20.85 -14.23
C GLY A 260 26.42 19.52 -13.92
N LYS A 261 25.61 18.49 -13.63
CA LYS A 261 26.09 17.17 -13.26
C LYS A 261 25.33 16.10 -14.03
N LEU A 262 26.06 15.26 -14.75
CA LEU A 262 25.55 14.02 -15.31
C LEU A 262 25.88 12.86 -14.37
N ARG A 263 24.94 11.96 -14.13
CA ARG A 263 25.13 10.78 -13.29
C ARG A 263 24.52 9.55 -13.94
N ALA A 264 25.18 8.41 -13.75
CA ALA A 264 24.69 7.12 -14.19
C ALA A 264 25.00 6.09 -13.11
N SER A 265 24.09 5.16 -12.90
CA SER A 265 24.29 4.06 -11.95
C SER A 265 23.65 2.77 -12.43
N TYR A 266 24.26 1.68 -12.01
CA TYR A 266 23.68 0.34 -12.09
C TYR A 266 23.87 -0.34 -10.74
N GLY A 267 22.82 -0.96 -10.23
CA GLY A 267 22.89 -1.65 -8.96
C GLY A 267 21.88 -2.77 -8.83
N GLN A 268 22.19 -3.67 -7.90
CA GLN A 268 21.29 -4.75 -7.50
C GLN A 268 20.92 -4.61 -6.04
N THR A 269 19.67 -4.94 -5.72
CA THR A 269 19.15 -5.06 -4.36
C THR A 269 18.36 -6.35 -4.22
N GLY A 270 18.36 -6.93 -3.02
CA GLY A 270 17.64 -8.16 -2.70
C GLY A 270 16.40 -7.92 -1.86
N ASN A 271 15.40 -8.76 -2.08
CA ASN A 271 14.23 -8.88 -1.22
C ASN A 271 14.09 -10.34 -0.74
N SER A 272 13.97 -10.55 0.57
CA SER A 272 13.79 -11.86 1.21
C SER A 272 12.43 -12.04 1.86
N ASN A 273 11.49 -11.10 1.65
CA ASN A 273 10.20 -11.09 2.32
C ASN A 273 9.25 -12.16 1.75
N ILE A 274 9.36 -13.39 2.24
CA ILE A 274 8.53 -14.54 1.85
C ILE A 274 7.79 -15.17 3.04
N GLY A 275 8.05 -14.70 4.25
CA GLY A 275 7.57 -15.31 5.49
C GLY A 275 8.49 -16.40 6.00
N ASN A 276 8.35 -16.71 7.29
CA ASN A 276 9.20 -17.68 7.97
C ASN A 276 8.80 -19.13 7.60
N TYR A 277 9.78 -20.03 7.65
CA TYR A 277 9.60 -21.48 7.48
C TYR A 277 8.98 -21.91 6.13
N MET A 278 9.13 -21.09 5.06
CA MET A 278 8.64 -21.44 3.73
C MET A 278 9.49 -22.53 3.04
N THR A 279 10.68 -22.81 3.56
CA THR A 279 11.56 -23.88 3.07
C THR A 279 11.23 -25.24 3.68
N ASP A 280 10.45 -25.29 4.75
CA ASP A 280 10.14 -26.49 5.50
C ASP A 280 8.70 -26.94 5.27
N SER A 281 8.52 -28.27 5.15
CA SER A 281 7.18 -28.87 5.12
C SER A 281 6.73 -29.13 6.55
N TYR A 282 5.51 -28.76 6.88
CA TYR A 282 4.95 -29.05 8.19
C TYR A 282 3.47 -29.43 8.11
N GLY A 283 3.02 -30.15 9.12
CA GLY A 283 1.63 -30.50 9.32
C GLY A 283 1.09 -29.88 10.60
N VAL A 284 -0.21 -29.82 10.69
CA VAL A 284 -0.94 -29.43 11.88
C VAL A 284 -1.68 -30.63 12.46
N VAL A 285 -1.89 -30.60 13.75
CA VAL A 285 -2.77 -31.56 14.43
C VAL A 285 -4.20 -31.28 13.97
N SER A 286 -4.89 -32.28 13.43
CA SER A 286 -6.24 -32.19 12.93
C SER A 286 -7.11 -33.28 13.54
N GLY A 287 -8.34 -32.93 13.85
CA GLY A 287 -9.33 -33.93 14.29
C GLY A 287 -9.84 -34.73 13.10
N TRP A 288 -9.84 -36.04 13.23
CA TRP A 288 -10.40 -37.00 12.27
C TRP A 288 -11.55 -37.74 12.91
N VAL A 289 -12.58 -38.07 12.15
CA VAL A 289 -13.71 -38.84 12.63
C VAL A 289 -13.73 -40.19 11.88
N PHE A 290 -13.65 -41.27 12.63
CA PHE A 290 -13.80 -42.64 12.13
C PHE A 290 -15.00 -43.29 12.82
N GLY A 291 -16.08 -43.48 12.08
CA GLY A 291 -17.37 -43.89 12.67
C GLY A 291 -17.92 -42.74 13.55
N ASN A 292 -18.18 -43.03 14.82
CA ASN A 292 -18.64 -42.04 15.80
C ASN A 292 -17.51 -41.48 16.70
N ASP A 293 -16.30 -41.96 16.49
CA ASP A 293 -15.16 -41.59 17.37
C ASP A 293 -14.27 -40.54 16.72
N GLY A 294 -13.89 -39.53 17.50
CA GLY A 294 -12.94 -38.49 17.11
C GLY A 294 -11.51 -38.87 17.46
N TYR A 295 -10.61 -38.76 16.49
CA TYR A 295 -9.19 -39.02 16.66
C TYR A 295 -8.38 -37.78 16.32
N MET A 296 -7.29 -37.57 17.07
CA MET A 296 -6.32 -36.53 16.75
C MET A 296 -5.26 -37.12 15.84
N GLY A 297 -5.14 -36.58 14.64
CA GLY A 297 -4.14 -36.99 13.65
C GLY A 297 -3.30 -35.78 13.19
N THR A 298 -2.36 -36.04 12.30
CA THR A 298 -1.55 -34.98 11.68
C THR A 298 -1.88 -34.93 10.19
N ALA A 299 -2.24 -33.74 9.71
CA ALA A 299 -2.40 -33.47 8.28
C ALA A 299 -1.26 -32.56 7.83
N ILE A 300 -0.61 -32.91 6.72
CA ILE A 300 0.36 -32.02 6.08
C ILE A 300 -0.43 -30.86 5.48
N THR A 301 -0.17 -29.63 5.93
CA THR A 301 -0.88 -28.43 5.47
C THR A 301 -0.02 -27.53 4.61
N LYS A 302 1.30 -27.74 4.63
CA LYS A 302 2.24 -26.94 3.87
C LYS A 302 3.40 -27.77 3.34
N ARG A 303 3.70 -27.56 2.07
CA ARG A 303 4.88 -28.11 1.39
C ARG A 303 5.98 -27.06 1.33
N GLY A 304 7.16 -27.35 1.86
CA GLY A 304 8.32 -26.47 1.82
C GLY A 304 9.05 -26.50 0.49
N ASN A 305 9.69 -25.40 0.13
CA ASN A 305 10.58 -25.32 -1.03
C ASN A 305 11.99 -24.94 -0.60
N LYS A 306 12.88 -25.92 -0.56
CA LYS A 306 14.29 -25.70 -0.17
C LYS A 306 15.08 -24.87 -1.19
N LYS A 307 14.57 -24.68 -2.41
CA LYS A 307 15.23 -23.89 -3.47
C LYS A 307 14.85 -22.42 -3.46
N LEU A 308 14.07 -21.97 -2.47
CA LEU A 308 13.76 -20.54 -2.34
C LEU A 308 15.04 -19.72 -2.13
N THR A 309 15.13 -18.63 -2.89
CA THR A 309 16.25 -17.69 -2.85
C THR A 309 15.74 -16.26 -2.94
N TRP A 310 16.65 -15.33 -2.94
CA TRP A 310 16.39 -13.90 -3.02
C TRP A 310 15.69 -13.50 -4.31
N GLU A 311 14.66 -12.68 -4.20
CA GLU A 311 14.18 -11.85 -5.30
C GLU A 311 15.17 -10.72 -5.51
N THR A 312 15.59 -10.49 -6.77
CA THR A 312 16.63 -9.51 -7.10
C THR A 312 16.09 -8.41 -7.98
N THR A 313 16.23 -7.17 -7.55
CA THR A 313 15.98 -5.98 -8.36
C THR A 313 17.31 -5.48 -8.95
N SER A 314 17.39 -5.43 -10.28
CA SER A 314 18.48 -4.81 -11.03
C SER A 314 17.98 -3.51 -11.64
N GLU A 315 18.63 -2.40 -11.34
CA GLU A 315 18.22 -1.08 -11.83
C GLU A 315 19.38 -0.35 -12.51
N PHE A 316 19.12 0.17 -13.70
CA PHE A 316 19.91 1.17 -14.37
C PHE A 316 19.22 2.53 -14.24
N ASN A 317 19.97 3.55 -13.82
CA ASN A 317 19.48 4.92 -13.67
C ASN A 317 20.45 5.89 -14.35
N ILE A 318 19.92 6.87 -15.07
CA ILE A 318 20.68 8.01 -15.62
C ILE A 318 19.98 9.29 -15.18
N GLY A 319 20.76 10.25 -14.67
CA GLY A 319 20.26 11.51 -14.16
C GLY A 319 21.06 12.71 -14.64
N LEU A 320 20.38 13.84 -14.78
CA LEU A 320 20.94 15.13 -15.12
C LEU A 320 20.46 16.17 -14.11
N ASP A 321 21.41 16.79 -13.41
CA ASP A 321 21.16 17.85 -12.45
C ASP A 321 21.71 19.17 -13.01
N LEU A 322 20.85 20.18 -13.12
CA LEU A 322 21.18 21.51 -13.65
C LEU A 322 20.80 22.59 -12.62
N GLY A 323 21.65 23.56 -12.46
CA GLY A 323 21.39 24.75 -11.66
C GLY A 323 21.70 26.01 -12.46
N PHE A 324 20.77 26.96 -12.51
CA PHE A 324 20.91 28.20 -13.26
C PHE A 324 20.81 29.40 -12.32
N PHE A 325 21.53 30.48 -12.67
CA PHE A 325 21.49 31.78 -11.99
C PHE A 325 21.74 31.66 -10.48
N ASP A 326 22.89 31.13 -10.10
CA ASP A 326 23.26 30.83 -8.70
C ASP A 326 22.28 29.88 -8.02
N ASN A 327 21.85 28.84 -8.76
CA ASN A 327 20.86 27.85 -8.35
C ASN A 327 19.48 28.42 -8.01
N ARG A 328 19.13 29.61 -8.53
CA ARG A 328 17.75 30.12 -8.42
C ARG A 328 16.74 29.24 -9.17
N ILE A 329 17.20 28.52 -10.19
CA ILE A 329 16.43 27.48 -10.87
C ILE A 329 17.26 26.21 -10.78
N SER A 330 16.75 25.20 -10.13
CA SER A 330 17.34 23.86 -10.02
C SER A 330 16.44 22.83 -10.69
N LEU A 331 16.99 22.07 -11.60
CA LEU A 331 16.30 21.03 -12.37
C LEU A 331 17.02 19.71 -12.19
N SER A 332 16.32 18.68 -11.73
CA SER A 332 16.78 17.29 -11.71
C SER A 332 15.87 16.43 -12.56
N MET A 333 16.44 15.67 -13.45
CA MET A 333 15.74 14.73 -14.33
C MET A 333 16.39 13.36 -14.21
N GLU A 334 15.56 12.33 -14.10
CA GLU A 334 16.01 10.95 -14.00
C GLU A 334 15.21 10.04 -14.92
N TYR A 335 15.89 9.09 -15.52
CA TYR A 335 15.28 7.95 -16.20
C TYR A 335 15.82 6.67 -15.58
N TYR A 336 14.93 5.76 -15.23
CA TYR A 336 15.32 4.46 -14.73
C TYR A 336 14.68 3.31 -15.53
N ASN A 337 15.37 2.18 -15.52
CA ASN A 337 14.88 0.90 -16.00
C ASN A 337 15.26 -0.18 -14.99
N ARG A 338 14.25 -0.73 -14.36
CA ARG A 338 14.36 -1.71 -13.29
C ARG A 338 13.80 -3.05 -13.74
N ILE A 339 14.50 -4.14 -13.46
CA ILE A 339 14.04 -5.51 -13.67
C ILE A 339 14.06 -6.21 -12.31
N ILE A 340 12.92 -6.75 -11.91
CA ILE A 340 12.80 -7.58 -10.72
C ILE A 340 12.74 -9.02 -11.21
N SER A 341 13.69 -9.84 -10.78
CA SER A 341 13.85 -11.24 -11.15
C SER A 341 13.58 -12.15 -9.96
N ASP A 342 13.21 -13.39 -10.24
CA ASP A 342 12.99 -14.41 -9.23
C ASP A 342 11.95 -13.97 -8.17
N LEU A 343 10.81 -13.42 -8.65
CA LEU A 343 9.75 -12.90 -7.80
C LEU A 343 9.32 -13.93 -6.75
N LEU A 344 9.32 -13.52 -5.48
CA LEU A 344 8.90 -14.35 -4.37
C LEU A 344 7.37 -14.43 -4.30
N VAL A 345 6.85 -15.62 -4.61
CA VAL A 345 5.40 -15.90 -4.58
C VAL A 345 5.12 -16.95 -3.51
N SER A 346 4.30 -16.62 -2.53
CA SER A 346 3.98 -17.52 -1.42
C SER A 346 3.04 -18.66 -1.79
N ASN A 347 2.19 -18.48 -2.83
CA ASN A 347 1.08 -19.38 -3.16
C ASN A 347 1.08 -19.74 -4.66
N LYS A 348 2.19 -20.27 -5.18
CA LYS A 348 2.21 -20.81 -6.53
C LYS A 348 1.30 -22.04 -6.57
N SER A 349 0.31 -22.05 -7.45
CA SER A 349 -0.59 -23.19 -7.65
C SER A 349 0.17 -24.39 -8.18
N LEU A 350 -0.14 -25.55 -7.62
CA LEU A 350 0.30 -26.86 -8.08
C LEU A 350 -0.86 -27.58 -8.79
N PRO A 351 -0.57 -28.59 -9.66
CA PRO A 351 -1.61 -29.39 -10.27
C PRO A 351 -2.53 -30.03 -9.23
N ALA A 352 -3.81 -30.17 -9.56
CA ALA A 352 -4.86 -30.59 -8.64
C ALA A 352 -4.68 -32.02 -8.06
N TYR A 353 -3.82 -32.86 -8.64
CA TYR A 353 -3.49 -34.19 -8.11
C TYR A 353 -2.53 -34.14 -6.90
N ASN A 354 -2.00 -32.97 -6.55
CA ASN A 354 -1.21 -32.81 -5.32
C ASN A 354 -2.17 -32.60 -4.14
N GLU A 355 -1.89 -33.29 -3.03
CA GLU A 355 -2.63 -33.10 -1.78
C GLU A 355 -2.58 -31.65 -1.30
N ILE A 356 -1.44 -30.97 -1.51
CA ILE A 356 -1.25 -29.54 -1.21
C ILE A 356 -1.20 -28.77 -2.52
N ASN A 357 -2.14 -27.85 -2.68
CA ASN A 357 -2.38 -27.15 -3.94
C ASN A 357 -1.44 -25.96 -4.18
N THR A 358 -0.64 -25.55 -3.20
CA THR A 358 0.23 -24.37 -3.31
C THR A 358 1.62 -24.61 -2.71
N ILE A 359 2.61 -23.92 -3.25
CA ILE A 359 4.00 -23.91 -2.76
C ILE A 359 4.58 -22.50 -2.93
N ALA A 360 5.46 -22.10 -2.01
CA ALA A 360 6.25 -20.89 -2.23
C ALA A 360 7.31 -21.11 -3.31
N ALA A 361 7.51 -20.15 -4.20
CA ALA A 361 8.45 -20.29 -5.31
C ALA A 361 9.01 -18.94 -5.76
N ASN A 362 10.19 -18.97 -6.39
CA ASN A 362 10.71 -17.86 -7.17
C ASN A 362 10.25 -18.01 -8.62
N ILE A 363 9.43 -17.11 -9.13
CA ILE A 363 8.87 -17.21 -10.49
C ILE A 363 8.66 -15.86 -11.16
N GLY A 364 9.03 -15.81 -12.44
CA GLY A 364 8.75 -14.66 -13.29
C GLY A 364 9.70 -13.50 -13.08
N LYS A 365 9.53 -12.51 -13.96
CA LYS A 365 10.25 -11.24 -13.92
C LYS A 365 9.31 -10.11 -14.30
N THR A 366 9.48 -8.97 -13.67
CA THR A 366 8.79 -7.73 -14.03
C THR A 366 9.78 -6.67 -14.46
N GLN A 367 9.32 -5.72 -15.24
CA GLN A 367 10.11 -4.58 -15.68
C GLN A 367 9.35 -3.28 -15.43
N GLY A 368 9.98 -2.38 -14.67
CA GLY A 368 9.52 -1.01 -14.45
C GLY A 368 10.43 -0.01 -15.16
N ARG A 369 9.84 0.95 -15.87
CA ARG A 369 10.54 2.07 -16.50
C ARG A 369 9.84 3.35 -16.14
N GLY A 370 10.61 4.36 -15.75
CA GLY A 370 10.03 5.63 -15.35
C GLY A 370 10.92 6.81 -15.68
N PHE A 371 10.28 7.97 -15.67
CA PHE A 371 10.93 9.27 -15.79
C PHE A 371 10.45 10.15 -14.64
N GLU A 372 11.40 10.82 -14.00
CA GLU A 372 11.17 11.73 -12.89
C GLU A 372 11.76 13.09 -13.22
N LEU A 373 11.06 14.15 -12.82
CA LEU A 373 11.52 15.52 -12.95
C LEU A 373 11.18 16.28 -11.67
N THR A 374 12.18 16.98 -11.14
CA THR A 374 12.01 17.94 -10.05
C THR A 374 12.55 19.29 -10.50
N LEU A 375 11.70 20.31 -10.43
CA LEU A 375 12.05 21.69 -10.72
C LEU A 375 11.82 22.53 -9.47
N SER A 376 12.88 23.11 -8.92
CA SER A 376 12.82 24.06 -7.81
C SER A 376 13.24 25.44 -8.29
N THR A 377 12.42 26.45 -7.97
CA THR A 377 12.69 27.84 -8.37
C THR A 377 12.57 28.79 -7.18
N VAL A 378 13.49 29.74 -7.11
CA VAL A 378 13.39 30.91 -6.26
C VAL A 378 12.90 32.08 -7.11
N ASN A 379 11.60 32.29 -7.12
CA ASN A 379 10.93 33.27 -8.01
C ASN A 379 11.26 34.71 -7.58
N ILE A 380 11.15 34.98 -6.28
CA ILE A 380 11.45 36.26 -5.67
C ILE A 380 12.34 36.01 -4.45
N MET A 381 13.40 36.77 -4.32
CA MET A 381 14.24 36.81 -3.14
C MET A 381 14.78 38.22 -2.95
N ASN A 382 14.28 38.92 -1.93
CA ASN A 382 14.77 40.21 -1.49
C ASN A 382 14.70 40.30 0.04
N LYS A 383 14.94 41.49 0.61
CA LYS A 383 15.00 41.69 2.06
C LYS A 383 13.73 41.25 2.79
N ASP A 384 12.56 41.49 2.20
CA ASP A 384 11.26 41.29 2.86
C ASP A 384 10.51 40.09 2.31
N TRP A 385 10.74 39.70 1.03
CA TRP A 385 10.01 38.68 0.34
C TRP A 385 10.91 37.52 -0.10
N THR A 386 10.43 36.31 0.14
CA THR A 386 10.95 35.10 -0.50
C THR A 386 9.77 34.30 -1.04
N TRP A 387 9.79 33.99 -2.34
CA TRP A 387 8.84 33.09 -2.96
C TRP A 387 9.57 31.99 -3.70
N SER A 388 9.31 30.74 -3.33
CA SER A 388 9.84 29.55 -4.00
C SER A 388 8.72 28.64 -4.45
N THR A 389 9.00 27.92 -5.54
CA THR A 389 8.10 26.92 -6.10
C THR A 389 8.89 25.64 -6.35
N ASP A 390 8.34 24.49 -5.88
CA ASP A 390 8.83 23.16 -6.19
C ASP A 390 7.76 22.43 -7.02
N PHE A 391 8.14 21.94 -8.19
CA PHE A 391 7.30 21.14 -9.06
C PHE A 391 7.94 19.77 -9.24
N THR A 392 7.14 18.71 -9.08
CA THR A 392 7.53 17.34 -9.33
C THR A 392 6.62 16.69 -10.36
N PHE A 393 7.23 15.92 -11.25
CA PHE A 393 6.52 15.12 -12.24
C PHE A 393 7.12 13.71 -12.24
N TYR A 394 6.24 12.71 -12.22
CA TYR A 394 6.63 11.32 -12.23
C TYR A 394 5.73 10.54 -13.19
N THR A 395 6.32 9.66 -14.01
CA THR A 395 5.61 8.70 -14.85
C THR A 395 6.33 7.37 -14.88
N PHE A 396 5.58 6.28 -14.88
CA PHE A 396 6.16 4.94 -14.94
C PHE A 396 5.24 3.96 -15.69
N LYS A 397 5.82 2.83 -16.07
CA LYS A 397 5.11 1.66 -16.59
C LYS A 397 5.75 0.41 -16.03
N ASP A 398 4.94 -0.45 -15.42
CA ASP A 398 5.33 -1.77 -14.94
C ASP A 398 4.66 -2.85 -15.79
N ASN A 399 5.48 -3.72 -16.37
CA ASN A 399 5.02 -4.81 -17.23
C ASN A 399 5.63 -6.14 -16.78
N TRP A 400 4.99 -7.23 -17.11
CA TRP A 400 5.62 -8.54 -17.05
C TRP A 400 6.73 -8.62 -18.10
N TYR A 401 7.97 -8.90 -17.65
CA TYR A 401 9.09 -9.21 -18.53
C TYR A 401 9.11 -10.69 -18.88
N GLU A 402 8.88 -11.54 -17.87
CA GLU A 402 8.78 -12.99 -17.99
C GLU A 402 7.74 -13.50 -16.97
N ARG A 403 6.75 -14.24 -17.40
CA ARG A 403 5.74 -14.86 -16.51
C ARG A 403 6.15 -16.29 -16.14
N ASP A 404 5.41 -16.89 -15.18
CA ASP A 404 5.55 -18.32 -14.89
C ASP A 404 5.52 -19.14 -16.20
N PRO A 405 6.47 -20.05 -16.44
CA PRO A 405 6.47 -20.92 -17.63
C PRO A 405 5.17 -21.71 -17.85
N ASN A 406 4.45 -22.00 -16.78
CA ASN A 406 3.16 -22.68 -16.83
C ASN A 406 1.95 -21.75 -17.00
N TRP A 407 2.17 -20.42 -16.99
CA TRP A 407 1.10 -19.47 -17.18
C TRP A 407 0.56 -19.55 -18.61
N LYS A 408 -0.75 -19.73 -18.70
CA LYS A 408 -1.49 -19.66 -19.96
C LYS A 408 -2.32 -18.39 -19.94
N PRO A 409 -2.14 -17.48 -20.91
CA PRO A 409 -2.95 -16.28 -20.99
C PRO A 409 -4.42 -16.66 -21.22
N ALA A 410 -5.33 -15.95 -20.57
CA ALA A 410 -6.70 -15.89 -21.04
C ALA A 410 -6.75 -15.23 -22.43
N ALA A 411 -7.82 -15.42 -23.17
CA ALA A 411 -7.95 -14.90 -24.54
C ALA A 411 -7.77 -13.36 -24.61
N TYR A 412 -8.16 -12.67 -23.54
CA TYR A 412 -8.08 -11.21 -23.40
C TYR A 412 -6.75 -10.70 -22.86
N GLU A 413 -5.83 -11.55 -22.40
CA GLU A 413 -4.56 -11.13 -21.78
C GLU A 413 -3.42 -11.09 -22.80
N SER A 414 -2.60 -10.03 -22.72
CA SER A 414 -1.34 -9.92 -23.46
C SER A 414 -0.13 -9.95 -22.51
N LYS A 415 0.98 -10.54 -23.00
CA LYS A 415 2.27 -10.46 -22.28
C LYS A 415 2.79 -9.04 -22.10
N LYS A 416 2.31 -8.09 -22.90
CA LYS A 416 2.74 -6.67 -22.88
C LYS A 416 1.85 -5.79 -22.01
N ASP A 417 0.79 -6.35 -21.44
CA ASP A 417 -0.11 -5.57 -20.60
C ASP A 417 0.60 -5.15 -19.30
N PRO A 418 0.29 -3.96 -18.79
CA PRO A 418 0.71 -3.56 -17.46
C PRO A 418 0.30 -4.58 -16.40
N ILE A 419 1.08 -4.71 -15.33
CA ILE A 419 0.83 -5.70 -14.27
C ILE A 419 -0.55 -5.48 -13.64
N ARG A 420 -0.94 -4.22 -13.43
CA ARG A 420 -2.22 -3.83 -12.84
C ARG A 420 -3.26 -3.49 -13.89
N SER A 421 -3.30 -4.25 -14.99
CA SER A 421 -4.35 -4.10 -16.01
C SER A 421 -5.70 -4.58 -15.51
N TYR A 422 -6.74 -3.89 -15.93
CA TYR A 422 -8.12 -4.28 -15.71
C TYR A 422 -8.75 -4.78 -17.01
N TYR A 423 -9.43 -5.91 -16.93
CA TYR A 423 -10.07 -6.55 -18.09
C TYR A 423 -11.56 -6.71 -17.82
N SER A 424 -12.39 -6.30 -18.75
CA SER A 424 -13.84 -6.48 -18.65
C SER A 424 -14.50 -6.46 -20.04
N TYR A 425 -15.78 -6.73 -20.06
CA TYR A 425 -16.62 -6.52 -21.24
C TYR A 425 -16.80 -5.02 -21.51
N VAL A 426 -17.13 -4.68 -22.76
CA VAL A 426 -17.43 -3.29 -23.17
C VAL A 426 -18.93 -3.07 -23.10
N SER A 427 -19.36 -2.05 -22.39
CA SER A 427 -20.77 -1.66 -22.32
C SER A 427 -21.24 -0.98 -23.61
N ASP A 428 -22.53 -1.12 -23.93
CA ASP A 428 -23.21 -0.52 -25.10
C ASP A 428 -24.40 0.34 -24.68
N GLY A 429 -24.29 1.01 -23.55
CA GLY A 429 -25.36 1.82 -22.97
C GLY A 429 -26.49 1.00 -22.36
N LEU A 430 -27.65 1.62 -22.23
CA LEU A 430 -28.84 1.00 -21.64
C LEU A 430 -29.79 0.50 -22.72
N LEU A 431 -30.44 -0.64 -22.52
CA LEU A 431 -31.51 -1.12 -23.37
C LEU A 431 -32.66 -0.14 -23.34
N GLN A 432 -33.16 0.28 -24.52
CA GLN A 432 -34.23 1.24 -24.64
C GLN A 432 -35.61 0.57 -24.76
N VAL A 433 -36.68 1.29 -24.40
CA VAL A 433 -38.05 0.82 -24.64
C VAL A 433 -38.27 0.61 -26.14
N GLY A 434 -38.79 -0.56 -26.52
CA GLY A 434 -38.99 -0.97 -27.91
C GLY A 434 -37.74 -1.53 -28.61
N GLU A 435 -36.56 -1.46 -27.98
CA GLU A 435 -35.35 -2.13 -28.44
C GLU A 435 -35.39 -3.62 -28.09
N LYS A 436 -34.99 -4.50 -29.02
CA LYS A 436 -34.89 -5.92 -28.77
C LYS A 436 -33.61 -6.22 -27.98
N ALA A 437 -33.74 -6.99 -26.92
CA ALA A 437 -32.59 -7.48 -26.16
C ALA A 437 -31.61 -8.23 -27.08
N PRO A 438 -30.28 -8.05 -26.91
CA PRO A 438 -29.29 -8.78 -27.67
C PRO A 438 -29.42 -10.28 -27.46
N ALA A 439 -29.10 -11.09 -28.49
CA ALA A 439 -29.19 -12.54 -28.41
C ALA A 439 -28.33 -13.14 -27.28
N TRP A 440 -27.21 -12.51 -26.96
CA TRP A 440 -26.29 -12.92 -25.87
C TRP A 440 -26.71 -12.42 -24.49
N GLN A 441 -27.71 -11.54 -24.39
CA GLN A 441 -28.34 -11.07 -23.15
C GLN A 441 -29.88 -11.08 -23.29
N PRO A 442 -30.51 -12.24 -23.53
CA PRO A 442 -31.91 -12.32 -23.97
C PRO A 442 -32.93 -11.93 -22.88
N THR A 443 -32.52 -11.88 -21.62
CA THR A 443 -33.38 -11.55 -20.47
C THR A 443 -33.28 -10.10 -20.05
N LEU A 444 -32.52 -9.25 -20.77
CA LEU A 444 -32.44 -7.83 -20.47
C LEU A 444 -33.80 -7.17 -20.63
N VAL A 445 -34.10 -6.28 -19.68
CA VAL A 445 -35.26 -5.39 -19.73
C VAL A 445 -34.80 -3.95 -19.95
N PRO A 446 -35.71 -3.06 -20.46
CA PRO A 446 -35.35 -1.67 -20.67
C PRO A 446 -34.74 -1.00 -19.43
N GLY A 447 -33.66 -0.26 -19.65
CA GLY A 447 -32.88 0.39 -18.59
C GLY A 447 -31.74 -0.44 -18.00
N GLN A 448 -31.60 -1.70 -18.38
CA GLN A 448 -30.44 -2.50 -17.99
C GLN A 448 -29.26 -2.30 -18.96
N ILE A 449 -28.04 -2.57 -18.48
CA ILE A 449 -26.79 -2.35 -19.22
C ILE A 449 -26.61 -3.41 -20.28
N LYS A 450 -26.52 -2.98 -21.55
CA LYS A 450 -26.12 -3.84 -22.66
C LYS A 450 -24.61 -3.99 -22.71
N LEU A 451 -24.12 -5.17 -23.05
CA LEU A 451 -22.72 -5.47 -23.32
C LEU A 451 -22.53 -5.80 -24.81
N LYS A 452 -21.36 -5.44 -25.34
CA LYS A 452 -20.98 -5.77 -26.72
C LYS A 452 -20.46 -7.18 -26.80
N ASN A 453 -20.96 -7.95 -27.74
CA ASN A 453 -20.30 -9.13 -28.23
C ASN A 453 -19.32 -8.67 -29.33
N LEU A 454 -18.03 -8.77 -29.06
CA LEU A 454 -16.96 -8.26 -29.92
C LEU A 454 -16.45 -9.32 -30.90
N TYR A 455 -16.47 -10.58 -30.49
CA TYR A 455 -15.91 -11.68 -31.26
C TYR A 455 -16.81 -12.93 -31.18
N ASP A 456 -17.53 -13.22 -32.26
CA ASP A 456 -18.20 -14.51 -32.41
C ASP A 456 -17.17 -15.61 -32.68
N THR A 457 -16.82 -16.36 -31.65
CA THR A 457 -16.04 -17.58 -31.84
C THR A 457 -16.95 -18.67 -32.44
N GLY A 458 -16.58 -19.24 -33.58
CA GLY A 458 -17.44 -20.09 -34.40
C GLY A 458 -18.08 -21.31 -33.72
N THR A 459 -17.80 -21.58 -32.44
CA THR A 459 -18.41 -22.64 -31.64
C THR A 459 -19.59 -22.20 -30.79
N SER A 460 -19.73 -20.91 -30.53
CA SER A 460 -20.81 -20.37 -29.69
C SER A 460 -21.17 -18.94 -30.13
N PRO A 461 -21.77 -18.79 -31.33
CA PRO A 461 -22.25 -17.48 -31.77
C PRO A 461 -23.33 -16.99 -30.81
N ASN A 462 -23.36 -15.67 -30.57
CA ASN A 462 -24.31 -15.01 -29.68
C ASN A 462 -24.15 -15.40 -28.18
N VAL A 463 -22.94 -15.68 -27.70
CA VAL A 463 -22.65 -15.88 -26.29
C VAL A 463 -21.54 -14.93 -25.88
N LEU A 464 -21.71 -14.21 -24.76
CA LEU A 464 -20.61 -13.46 -24.15
C LEU A 464 -19.62 -14.43 -23.51
N ASP A 465 -18.39 -14.38 -23.96
CA ASP A 465 -17.32 -15.24 -23.42
C ASP A 465 -16.02 -14.47 -23.17
N GLN A 466 -14.96 -15.18 -22.84
CA GLN A 466 -13.68 -14.55 -22.55
C GLN A 466 -13.06 -13.77 -23.72
N TYR A 467 -13.45 -14.04 -24.97
CA TYR A 467 -12.92 -13.35 -26.15
C TYR A 467 -13.52 -11.95 -26.31
N ASP A 468 -14.64 -11.67 -25.66
CA ASP A 468 -15.29 -10.34 -25.65
C ASP A 468 -14.70 -9.37 -24.62
N LYS A 469 -13.83 -9.87 -23.72
CA LYS A 469 -13.15 -9.01 -22.76
C LYS A 469 -11.98 -8.27 -23.41
N VAL A 470 -11.79 -7.04 -23.00
CA VAL A 470 -10.68 -6.17 -23.47
C VAL A 470 -9.90 -5.61 -22.30
N ASN A 471 -8.66 -5.19 -22.56
CA ASN A 471 -7.86 -4.44 -21.61
C ASN A 471 -8.38 -2.99 -21.55
N LEU A 472 -8.99 -2.59 -20.45
CA LEU A 472 -9.52 -1.25 -20.23
C LEU A 472 -8.42 -0.22 -19.90
N GLY A 473 -7.27 -0.68 -19.46
CA GLY A 473 -6.13 0.14 -19.05
C GLY A 473 -5.53 -0.30 -17.71
N SER A 474 -4.61 0.51 -17.18
CA SER A 474 -3.94 0.26 -15.91
C SER A 474 -4.63 0.99 -14.75
N GLN A 475 -4.60 0.36 -13.58
CA GLN A 475 -4.92 1.00 -12.31
C GLN A 475 -3.85 2.00 -11.86
N ASP A 476 -2.66 1.97 -12.47
CA ASP A 476 -1.60 2.92 -12.20
C ASP A 476 -1.85 4.22 -12.99
N PRO A 477 -1.55 5.39 -12.40
CA PRO A 477 -1.70 6.66 -13.10
C PRO A 477 -0.69 6.77 -14.26
N LYS A 478 -1.07 7.48 -15.32
CA LYS A 478 -0.14 7.81 -16.41
C LYS A 478 0.96 8.74 -15.95
N CYS A 479 0.62 9.68 -15.06
CA CYS A 479 1.59 10.53 -14.38
C CYS A 479 1.04 11.05 -13.06
N THR A 480 1.98 11.41 -12.20
CA THR A 480 1.73 12.05 -10.90
C THR A 480 2.40 13.42 -10.89
N LEU A 481 1.73 14.40 -10.31
CA LEU A 481 2.15 15.80 -10.24
C LEU A 481 2.18 16.27 -8.80
N GLY A 482 3.22 17.02 -8.44
CA GLY A 482 3.29 17.75 -7.18
C GLY A 482 3.63 19.22 -7.44
N LEU A 483 2.99 20.15 -6.75
CA LEU A 483 3.28 21.59 -6.82
C LEU A 483 3.22 22.19 -5.43
N ASN A 484 4.38 22.61 -4.93
CA ASN A 484 4.52 23.27 -3.65
C ASN A 484 4.92 24.72 -3.85
N ASN A 485 4.20 25.64 -3.24
CA ASN A 485 4.57 27.06 -3.21
C ASN A 485 4.78 27.51 -1.78
N THR A 486 5.90 28.14 -1.53
CA THR A 486 6.23 28.74 -0.24
C THR A 486 6.47 30.24 -0.43
N LEU A 487 5.69 31.04 0.24
CA LEU A 487 5.78 32.49 0.23
C LEU A 487 6.10 32.99 1.65
N ARG A 488 7.14 33.78 1.79
CA ARG A 488 7.51 34.43 3.04
C ARG A 488 7.54 35.93 2.83
N TYR A 489 6.86 36.64 3.73
CA TYR A 489 6.91 38.10 3.84
C TYR A 489 7.30 38.48 5.25
N LYS A 490 8.53 38.97 5.44
CA LYS A 490 9.09 39.26 6.77
C LYS A 490 8.92 38.06 7.72
N ASN A 491 8.06 38.23 8.73
CA ASN A 491 7.77 37.20 9.74
C ASN A 491 6.58 36.29 9.41
N LEU A 492 5.87 36.58 8.32
CA LEU A 492 4.74 35.78 7.84
C LEU A 492 5.23 34.77 6.84
N ASP A 493 4.82 33.51 6.96
CA ASP A 493 5.05 32.44 6.00
C ASP A 493 3.74 31.78 5.58
N PHE A 494 3.62 31.53 4.29
CA PHE A 494 2.49 30.84 3.68
C PHE A 494 3.02 29.68 2.83
N ASN A 495 2.43 28.51 2.98
CA ASN A 495 2.73 27.35 2.16
C ASN A 495 1.43 26.74 1.62
N ILE A 496 1.44 26.35 0.35
CA ILE A 496 0.36 25.59 -0.28
C ILE A 496 0.94 24.46 -1.13
N TYR A 497 0.42 23.26 -0.91
CA TYR A 497 0.87 22.05 -1.63
C TYR A 497 -0.29 21.37 -2.34
N PHE A 498 -0.10 21.13 -3.63
CA PHE A 498 -1.00 20.38 -4.49
C PHE A 498 -0.36 19.07 -4.92
N TYR A 499 -1.18 18.02 -4.98
CA TYR A 499 -0.83 16.71 -5.47
C TYR A 499 -1.92 16.20 -6.40
N GLY A 500 -1.54 15.55 -7.51
CA GLY A 500 -2.52 15.03 -8.46
C GLY A 500 -2.04 13.81 -9.22
N GLU A 501 -3.00 13.03 -9.68
CA GLU A 501 -2.79 11.88 -10.58
C GLU A 501 -3.65 12.04 -11.82
N ILE A 502 -3.11 11.60 -12.95
CA ILE A 502 -3.78 11.70 -14.25
C ILE A 502 -3.87 10.30 -14.89
N GLY A 503 -5.06 9.93 -15.33
CA GLY A 503 -5.30 8.78 -16.17
C GLY A 503 -5.25 7.42 -15.46
N ARG A 504 -5.43 7.37 -14.15
CA ARG A 504 -5.63 6.15 -13.38
C ARG A 504 -6.97 5.53 -13.75
N LEU A 505 -6.99 4.25 -14.12
CA LEU A 505 -8.25 3.53 -14.27
C LEU A 505 -8.77 3.09 -12.91
N ARG A 506 -9.99 3.46 -12.61
CA ARG A 506 -10.69 3.02 -11.41
C ARG A 506 -11.95 2.24 -11.81
N GLY A 507 -12.05 1.02 -11.28
CA GLY A 507 -13.27 0.24 -11.33
C GLY A 507 -14.10 0.59 -10.11
N ALA A 508 -15.30 1.05 -10.33
CA ALA A 508 -16.22 1.38 -9.26
C ALA A 508 -17.41 0.41 -9.23
N SER A 509 -17.25 -0.73 -9.89
CA SER A 509 -18.32 -1.63 -10.28
C SER A 509 -19.30 -1.99 -9.16
N TYR A 510 -18.78 -2.24 -7.97
CA TYR A 510 -19.63 -2.67 -6.87
C TYR A 510 -20.24 -1.50 -6.10
N TYR A 511 -19.43 -0.52 -5.77
CA TYR A 511 -19.84 0.63 -4.97
C TYR A 511 -20.83 1.54 -5.71
N ASP A 512 -20.56 1.85 -6.99
CA ASP A 512 -21.45 2.70 -7.79
C ASP A 512 -22.77 1.99 -8.09
N ALA A 513 -22.73 0.67 -8.34
CA ALA A 513 -23.95 -0.13 -8.52
C ALA A 513 -24.81 -0.14 -7.26
N TRP A 514 -24.21 -0.28 -6.08
CA TRP A 514 -24.89 -0.28 -4.79
C TRP A 514 -25.41 1.11 -4.40
N ILE A 515 -24.62 2.16 -4.64
CA ILE A 515 -25.03 3.55 -4.38
C ILE A 515 -26.20 3.96 -5.26
N VAL A 516 -26.25 3.45 -6.49
CA VAL A 516 -27.38 3.71 -7.41
C VAL A 516 -28.58 2.81 -7.08
N GLY A 517 -28.45 1.84 -6.17
CA GLY A 517 -29.54 0.96 -5.76
C GLY A 517 -29.78 -0.21 -6.71
N LEU A 518 -28.82 -0.53 -7.57
CA LEU A 518 -28.86 -1.72 -8.41
C LEU A 518 -28.77 -2.98 -7.55
N GLY A 519 -29.79 -3.80 -7.59
CA GLY A 519 -29.78 -5.13 -7.00
C GLY A 519 -30.16 -5.21 -5.52
N ASN A 520 -30.50 -4.10 -4.85
CA ASN A 520 -30.99 -4.17 -3.48
C ASN A 520 -31.89 -2.99 -3.11
N SER A 521 -33.17 -3.21 -3.20
CA SER A 521 -34.21 -2.22 -2.83
C SER A 521 -34.34 -1.96 -1.34
N LEU A 522 -33.56 -2.69 -0.51
CA LEU A 522 -33.72 -2.71 0.93
C LEU A 522 -32.66 -1.86 1.66
N THR A 523 -31.65 -1.35 0.97
CA THR A 523 -30.65 -0.46 1.58
C THR A 523 -30.90 0.98 1.18
N ASN A 524 -30.36 1.93 1.97
CA ASN A 524 -30.29 3.32 1.57
C ASN A 524 -29.51 3.46 0.27
N VAL A 525 -29.95 4.33 -0.61
CA VAL A 525 -29.41 4.53 -1.95
C VAL A 525 -29.01 5.98 -2.19
N SER A 526 -28.12 6.20 -3.14
CA SER A 526 -27.72 7.55 -3.54
C SER A 526 -28.85 8.33 -4.19
N GLN A 527 -28.82 9.66 -4.07
CA GLN A 527 -29.72 10.55 -4.82
C GLN A 527 -29.64 10.36 -6.35
N GLN A 528 -28.56 9.76 -6.86
CA GLN A 528 -28.45 9.41 -8.29
C GLN A 528 -29.55 8.43 -8.73
N SER A 529 -30.06 7.60 -7.82
CA SER A 529 -31.18 6.68 -8.09
C SER A 529 -32.47 7.40 -8.50
N LEU A 530 -32.65 8.66 -8.11
CA LEU A 530 -33.76 9.50 -8.56
C LEU A 530 -33.72 9.78 -10.08
N HIS A 531 -32.56 9.62 -10.69
CA HIS A 531 -32.35 9.79 -12.14
C HIS A 531 -32.31 8.45 -12.88
N SER A 532 -32.68 7.35 -12.21
CA SER A 532 -32.68 6.02 -12.84
C SER A 532 -33.60 5.95 -14.05
N TYR A 533 -33.28 5.02 -14.94
CA TYR A 533 -34.06 4.75 -16.12
C TYR A 533 -35.47 4.27 -15.75
N THR A 534 -36.46 4.95 -16.32
CA THR A 534 -37.90 4.61 -16.23
C THR A 534 -38.57 4.89 -17.57
N ASN A 535 -39.80 4.44 -17.75
CA ASN A 535 -40.58 4.78 -18.96
C ASN A 535 -40.74 6.29 -19.16
N ALA A 536 -40.74 7.07 -18.09
CA ALA A 536 -40.82 8.53 -18.11
C ALA A 536 -39.47 9.22 -18.24
N ASN A 537 -38.35 8.52 -17.91
CA ASN A 537 -37.00 9.05 -17.94
C ASN A 537 -36.07 8.09 -18.69
N GLN A 538 -36.15 8.13 -20.04
CA GLN A 538 -35.35 7.26 -20.90
C GLN A 538 -33.99 7.89 -21.30
N ASN A 539 -33.85 9.21 -21.19
CA ASN A 539 -32.62 9.92 -21.51
C ASN A 539 -31.71 10.06 -20.28
N THR A 540 -31.25 8.95 -19.78
CA THR A 540 -30.36 8.88 -18.58
C THR A 540 -29.25 7.84 -18.79
N THR A 541 -28.15 8.03 -18.06
CA THR A 541 -27.06 7.04 -17.93
C THR A 541 -27.15 6.25 -16.63
N VAL A 542 -28.16 6.46 -15.80
CA VAL A 542 -28.37 5.71 -14.57
C VAL A 542 -29.29 4.53 -14.88
N PRO A 543 -28.84 3.29 -14.73
CA PRO A 543 -29.65 2.10 -15.01
C PRO A 543 -30.96 2.08 -14.21
N ASN A 544 -31.87 1.21 -14.60
CA ASN A 544 -33.06 0.96 -13.80
C ASN A 544 -32.67 0.27 -12.47
N LEU A 545 -33.56 0.32 -11.48
CA LEU A 545 -33.33 -0.24 -10.14
C LEU A 545 -33.61 -1.77 -10.07
N ILE A 546 -33.85 -2.41 -11.20
CA ILE A 546 -34.12 -3.85 -11.25
C ILE A 546 -32.77 -4.60 -11.18
N GLU A 547 -32.71 -5.56 -10.27
CA GLU A 547 -31.54 -6.41 -10.13
C GLU A 547 -31.17 -7.08 -11.45
N SER A 548 -29.88 -6.99 -11.82
CA SER A 548 -29.35 -7.64 -12.99
C SER A 548 -28.37 -8.73 -12.56
N ALA A 549 -28.58 -9.95 -13.01
CA ALA A 549 -27.65 -11.05 -12.84
C ALA A 549 -26.41 -10.94 -13.76
N TYR A 550 -26.31 -9.89 -14.57
CA TYR A 550 -25.27 -9.73 -15.56
C TYR A 550 -24.09 -8.90 -15.06
N ASP A 551 -22.93 -9.17 -15.61
CA ASP A 551 -21.75 -8.33 -15.48
C ASP A 551 -22.05 -6.92 -16.01
N PHE A 552 -21.58 -5.89 -15.30
CA PHE A 552 -21.75 -4.50 -15.71
C PHE A 552 -20.71 -4.03 -16.74
N GLY A 553 -19.76 -4.90 -17.06
CA GLY A 553 -18.68 -4.57 -17.97
C GLY A 553 -17.83 -3.39 -17.47
N ASP A 554 -17.53 -2.49 -18.39
CA ASP A 554 -16.77 -1.26 -18.11
C ASP A 554 -17.66 -0.06 -17.72
N TYR A 555 -18.97 -0.27 -17.55
CA TYR A 555 -19.96 0.82 -17.40
C TYR A 555 -19.62 1.78 -16.26
N TYR A 556 -19.14 1.25 -15.14
CA TYR A 556 -18.73 2.02 -13.97
C TYR A 556 -17.21 2.27 -13.89
N HIS A 557 -16.44 1.83 -14.90
CA HIS A 557 -15.01 2.09 -14.95
C HIS A 557 -14.74 3.47 -15.55
N LYS A 558 -13.91 4.26 -14.85
CA LYS A 558 -13.54 5.60 -15.31
C LYS A 558 -12.04 5.83 -15.22
N LYS A 559 -11.50 6.53 -16.21
CA LYS A 559 -10.15 7.12 -16.11
C LYS A 559 -10.27 8.40 -15.29
N ILE A 560 -9.79 8.34 -14.07
CA ILE A 560 -9.86 9.46 -13.15
C ILE A 560 -8.64 10.36 -13.27
N ASN A 561 -8.92 11.66 -13.10
CA ASN A 561 -7.92 12.70 -12.93
C ASN A 561 -8.30 13.48 -11.70
N TYR A 562 -7.32 13.81 -10.88
CA TYR A 562 -7.58 14.70 -9.75
C TYR A 562 -6.37 15.56 -9.43
N LEU A 563 -6.64 16.72 -8.82
CA LEU A 563 -5.68 17.63 -8.23
C LEU A 563 -6.20 18.02 -6.85
N ARG A 564 -5.52 17.56 -5.80
CA ARG A 564 -5.88 17.82 -4.40
C ARG A 564 -4.98 18.87 -3.81
N CYS A 565 -5.56 19.85 -3.13
CA CYS A 565 -4.81 20.66 -2.18
C CYS A 565 -4.56 19.83 -0.92
N ARG A 566 -3.30 19.40 -0.72
CA ARG A 566 -2.90 18.55 0.40
C ARG A 566 -2.77 19.31 1.69
N ASN A 567 -2.27 20.54 1.58
CA ASN A 567 -1.90 21.32 2.74
C ASN A 567 -1.94 22.81 2.44
N ILE A 568 -2.49 23.58 3.38
CA ILE A 568 -2.35 25.03 3.45
C ILE A 568 -1.84 25.37 4.85
N THR A 569 -0.68 26.01 4.95
CA THR A 569 -0.12 26.46 6.21
C THR A 569 0.07 27.96 6.19
N LEU A 570 -0.37 28.63 7.24
CA LEU A 570 -0.08 30.04 7.50
C LEU A 570 0.64 30.13 8.84
N GLY A 571 1.84 30.69 8.86
CA GLY A 571 2.66 30.85 10.04
C GLY A 571 3.08 32.29 10.28
N TYR A 572 3.19 32.68 11.52
CA TYR A 572 3.74 34.00 11.94
C TYR A 572 4.78 33.84 13.04
N THR A 573 5.99 34.32 12.79
CA THR A 573 7.06 34.33 13.78
C THR A 573 7.02 35.65 14.55
N ILE A 574 6.70 35.57 15.84
CA ILE A 574 6.60 36.71 16.72
C ILE A 574 8.02 37.21 17.04
N PRO A 575 8.32 38.51 16.83
CA PRO A 575 9.56 39.08 17.29
C PRO A 575 9.58 39.11 18.83
N VAL A 576 10.44 38.29 19.44
CA VAL A 576 10.59 38.24 20.90
C VAL A 576 11.98 38.67 21.32
N SER A 577 12.11 39.16 22.58
CA SER A 577 13.42 39.42 23.14
C SER A 577 14.16 38.12 23.40
N LYS A 578 15.43 38.03 23.00
CA LYS A 578 16.29 36.87 23.22
C LYS A 578 16.46 36.44 24.67
N SER A 579 16.10 37.31 25.62
CA SER A 579 16.12 37.01 27.06
C SER A 579 14.99 36.09 27.50
N ILE A 580 13.89 35.97 26.70
CA ILE A 580 12.72 35.16 27.05
C ILE A 580 12.69 33.88 26.21
N ALA A 581 12.91 33.98 24.90
CA ALA A 581 12.94 32.83 23.97
C ALA A 581 13.75 33.20 22.73
N ASN A 582 14.35 32.20 22.06
CA ASN A 582 15.07 32.41 20.79
C ASN A 582 14.10 32.76 19.64
N SER A 583 12.94 32.16 19.61
CA SER A 583 11.84 32.44 18.66
C SER A 583 10.52 31.89 19.19
N VAL A 584 9.43 32.53 18.84
CA VAL A 584 8.06 32.03 19.05
C VAL A 584 7.35 32.05 17.69
N ARG A 585 6.83 30.92 17.21
CA ARG A 585 6.07 30.84 15.96
C ARG A 585 4.69 30.24 16.23
N ILE A 586 3.66 30.92 15.76
CA ILE A 586 2.28 30.42 15.74
C ILE A 586 1.94 30.06 14.31
N SER A 587 1.33 28.90 14.10
CA SER A 587 0.91 28.47 12.77
C SER A 587 -0.44 27.77 12.81
N ALA A 588 -1.21 27.96 11.75
CA ALA A 588 -2.43 27.22 11.43
C ALA A 588 -2.18 26.37 10.19
N ASN A 589 -2.67 25.13 10.21
CA ASN A 589 -2.57 24.18 9.10
C ASN A 589 -3.93 23.59 8.80
N VAL A 590 -4.27 23.51 7.52
CA VAL A 590 -5.47 22.84 7.01
C VAL A 590 -5.03 21.75 6.02
N SER A 591 -5.36 20.51 6.33
CA SER A 591 -5.04 19.35 5.48
C SER A 591 -6.24 18.98 4.61
N ASN A 592 -5.98 18.68 3.33
CA ASN A 592 -6.96 18.22 2.35
C ASN A 592 -8.23 19.12 2.22
N PRO A 593 -8.09 20.48 2.17
CA PRO A 593 -9.26 21.36 2.18
C PRO A 593 -10.19 21.20 0.98
N PHE A 594 -9.66 20.81 -0.19
CA PHE A 594 -10.45 20.59 -1.40
C PHE A 594 -9.72 19.74 -2.45
N VAL A 595 -10.49 19.17 -3.38
CA VAL A 595 -10.01 18.39 -4.52
C VAL A 595 -10.78 18.77 -5.78
N PHE A 596 -10.06 18.92 -6.89
CA PHE A 596 -10.62 19.03 -8.24
C PHE A 596 -10.53 17.66 -8.89
N THR A 597 -11.66 17.10 -9.36
CA THR A 597 -11.67 15.75 -9.92
C THR A 597 -12.85 15.57 -10.89
N ASN A 598 -12.69 14.65 -11.83
CA ASN A 598 -13.79 14.13 -12.66
C ASN A 598 -14.44 12.87 -12.03
N TRP A 599 -14.03 12.48 -10.82
CA TRP A 599 -14.60 11.38 -10.09
C TRP A 599 -15.86 11.82 -9.33
N ASN A 600 -16.93 11.05 -9.45
CA ASN A 600 -18.21 11.34 -8.80
C ASN A 600 -18.43 10.52 -7.51
N GLY A 601 -17.47 9.65 -7.14
CA GLY A 601 -17.52 8.86 -5.91
C GLY A 601 -17.03 9.65 -4.69
N VAL A 602 -16.87 8.96 -3.55
CA VAL A 602 -16.54 9.57 -2.26
C VAL A 602 -15.19 10.28 -2.29
N ASP A 603 -14.13 9.58 -2.66
CA ASP A 603 -12.77 10.15 -2.74
C ASP A 603 -11.98 9.51 -3.89
N PRO A 604 -11.33 10.31 -4.77
CA PRO A 604 -10.57 9.77 -5.88
C PRO A 604 -9.32 8.99 -5.46
N GLU A 605 -8.84 9.11 -4.22
CA GLU A 605 -7.63 8.47 -3.72
C GLU A 605 -7.88 7.17 -2.96
N THR A 606 -9.09 6.97 -2.41
CA THR A 606 -9.42 5.72 -1.71
C THR A 606 -9.51 4.56 -2.70
N ASP A 607 -8.99 3.41 -2.35
CA ASP A 607 -9.22 2.18 -3.11
C ASP A 607 -10.69 1.74 -2.96
N THR A 608 -11.24 1.16 -4.04
CA THR A 608 -12.60 0.60 -4.03
C THR A 608 -12.65 -0.55 -3.06
N GLY A 609 -13.32 -0.38 -1.94
CA GLY A 609 -13.46 -1.39 -0.88
C GLY A 609 -13.12 -0.88 0.52
N ASN A 610 -12.31 0.15 0.66
CA ASN A 610 -11.95 0.68 1.98
C ASN A 610 -12.45 2.11 2.14
N PHE A 611 -13.43 2.27 2.99
CA PHE A 611 -13.83 3.57 3.54
C PHE A 611 -12.99 3.86 4.79
N SER A 612 -11.68 4.04 4.61
CA SER A 612 -10.80 4.47 5.71
C SER A 612 -10.47 5.94 5.60
#